data_42a9bb1fed4af0294632f42e9d8f5127
#
_entry.id   42a9bb1fed4af0294632f42e9d8f5127
#
_cell.length_a   1.000
_cell.length_b   1.000
_cell.length_c   1.000
_cell.angle_alpha   90.00
_cell.angle_beta   90.00
_cell.angle_gamma   90.00
#
_symmetry.space_group_name_H-M   'P 1'
#
loop_
_entity.id
_entity.type
_entity.pdbx_description
1 polymer ?
#
loop_
_entity_poly.entity_id
_entity_poly.type
_entity_poly.pdbx_seq_one_letter_code
_entity_poly.pdbx_strand_id
1 'polypeptide(L)'
;MADKQVSDDILERYRKVGTATGVNRLGFGPCVMQGVSNFTPGKRLAGRAKTLRFVPPRTDIEEEAARGRESAEYRAMGSCGPGDVLVCDGLGKTTAAVGDDIKLLQLKLVGAEGIVTDASVRDMNAITAYGYAVFTGAELRPPAHPR
;
A
#
# COMPACT_ATOMS: atom_id res chain seq x y z
N MET A 1 -12.30 24.75 -4.52
CA MET A 1 -12.30 24.37 -3.07
C MET A 1 -10.87 24.05 -2.72
N ALA A 2 -10.26 24.72 -1.74
CA ALA A 2 -8.94 24.37 -1.27
C ALA A 2 -9.04 22.94 -0.68
N ASP A 3 -8.21 22.05 -1.16
CA ASP A 3 -8.12 20.66 -0.70
C ASP A 3 -7.70 20.68 0.77
N LYS A 4 -8.66 20.45 1.67
CA LYS A 4 -8.43 20.52 3.12
C LYS A 4 -7.70 19.25 3.53
N GLN A 5 -6.39 19.27 3.42
CA GLN A 5 -5.54 18.14 3.78
C GLN A 5 -5.77 17.74 5.25
N VAL A 6 -5.94 16.44 5.50
CA VAL A 6 -6.11 15.89 6.86
C VAL A 6 -4.83 16.16 7.67
N SER A 7 -4.97 16.78 8.84
CA SER A 7 -3.84 17.10 9.73
C SER A 7 -3.26 15.85 10.39
N ASP A 8 -1.99 15.92 10.79
CA ASP A 8 -1.31 14.81 11.47
C ASP A 8 -1.94 14.48 12.83
N ASP A 9 -2.51 15.48 13.55
CA ASP A 9 -3.29 15.24 14.77
C ASP A 9 -4.50 14.33 14.53
N ILE A 10 -5.22 14.55 13.44
CA ILE A 10 -6.35 13.70 13.06
C ILE A 10 -5.87 12.28 12.73
N LEU A 11 -4.76 12.13 12.00
CA LEU A 11 -4.19 10.83 11.68
C LEU A 11 -3.79 10.07 12.95
N GLU A 12 -3.18 10.74 13.93
CA GLU A 12 -2.81 10.14 15.20
C GLU A 12 -4.04 9.67 16.01
N ARG A 13 -5.13 10.42 15.96
CA ARG A 13 -6.40 10.01 16.57
C ARG A 13 -6.97 8.77 15.89
N TYR A 14 -6.91 8.68 14.56
CA TYR A 14 -7.35 7.49 13.83
C TYR A 14 -6.53 6.24 14.17
N ARG A 15 -5.24 6.37 14.43
CA ARG A 15 -4.40 5.24 14.87
C ARG A 15 -4.87 4.65 16.20
N LYS A 16 -5.53 5.44 17.06
CA LYS A 16 -6.01 5.01 18.38
C LYS A 16 -7.42 4.44 18.36
N VAL A 17 -8.22 4.75 17.34
CA VAL A 17 -9.62 4.30 17.26
C VAL A 17 -9.70 2.86 16.74
N GLY A 18 -10.53 2.05 17.37
CA GLY A 18 -10.91 0.75 16.82
C GLY A 18 -11.82 0.95 15.60
N THR A 19 -11.30 0.64 14.41
CA THR A 19 -11.97 0.93 13.13
C THR A 19 -13.40 0.36 13.09
N ALA A 20 -13.58 -0.90 13.48
CA ALA A 20 -14.90 -1.55 13.49
C ALA A 20 -15.91 -0.81 14.41
N THR A 21 -15.46 -0.39 15.59
CA THR A 21 -16.28 0.36 16.54
C THR A 21 -16.67 1.74 15.99
N GLY A 22 -15.71 2.43 15.36
CA GLY A 22 -15.95 3.74 14.75
C GLY A 22 -16.98 3.66 13.63
N VAL A 23 -16.82 2.71 12.72
CA VAL A 23 -17.72 2.48 11.58
C VAL A 23 -19.13 2.12 12.05
N ASN A 24 -19.26 1.22 13.03
CA ASN A 24 -20.57 0.83 13.59
C ASN A 24 -21.27 2.01 14.27
N ARG A 25 -20.55 2.88 14.99
CA ARG A 25 -21.12 4.06 15.62
C ARG A 25 -21.61 5.12 14.64
N LEU A 26 -21.02 5.16 13.45
CA LEU A 26 -21.45 6.04 12.37
C LEU A 26 -22.66 5.49 11.58
N GLY A 27 -23.18 4.31 11.96
CA GLY A 27 -24.31 3.69 11.30
C GLY A 27 -24.00 3.06 9.95
N PHE A 28 -22.73 2.98 9.58
CA PHE A 28 -22.30 2.21 8.40
C PHE A 28 -22.30 0.71 8.77
N GLY A 29 -22.83 -0.11 7.88
CA GLY A 29 -22.74 -1.57 7.99
C GLY A 29 -21.27 -2.05 7.95
N PRO A 30 -21.03 -3.37 7.96
CA PRO A 30 -19.68 -3.90 7.94
C PRO A 30 -18.94 -3.40 6.70
N CYS A 31 -18.00 -2.46 6.92
CA CYS A 31 -17.14 -1.86 5.91
C CYS A 31 -15.76 -2.52 6.01
N VAL A 32 -15.58 -3.63 5.31
CA VAL A 32 -14.32 -4.35 5.25
C VAL A 32 -13.81 -4.29 3.81
N MET A 33 -12.54 -3.93 3.63
CA MET A 33 -11.89 -4.07 2.33
C MET A 33 -11.75 -5.57 2.02
N GLN A 34 -12.47 -6.02 0.98
CA GLN A 34 -12.36 -7.39 0.53
C GLN A 34 -11.04 -7.60 -0.21
N GLY A 35 -10.45 -8.79 -0.04
CA GLY A 35 -9.21 -9.14 -0.71
C GLY A 35 -7.95 -8.43 -0.16
N VAL A 36 -8.03 -7.75 0.99
CA VAL A 36 -6.88 -7.11 1.64
C VAL A 36 -6.79 -7.58 3.08
N SER A 37 -5.61 -8.05 3.48
CA SER A 37 -5.33 -8.52 4.83
C SER A 37 -4.07 -7.85 5.40
N ASN A 38 -3.98 -7.76 6.72
CA ASN A 38 -2.79 -7.26 7.39
C ASN A 38 -1.72 -8.37 7.45
N PHE A 39 -0.64 -8.20 6.71
CA PHE A 39 0.51 -9.12 6.69
C PHE A 39 1.61 -8.75 7.69
N THR A 40 1.43 -7.65 8.42
CA THR A 40 2.33 -7.20 9.49
C THR A 40 1.58 -7.08 10.82
N PRO A 41 1.25 -8.20 11.48
CA PRO A 41 0.44 -8.22 12.69
C PRO A 41 0.93 -7.21 13.74
N GLY A 42 -0.02 -6.53 14.38
CA GLY A 42 0.27 -5.49 15.37
C GLY A 42 0.54 -4.10 14.78
N LYS A 43 0.78 -3.96 13.48
CA LYS A 43 0.89 -2.66 12.85
C LYS A 43 -0.50 -2.08 12.55
N ARG A 44 -0.65 -0.80 12.85
CA ARG A 44 -1.81 0.01 12.49
C ARG A 44 -1.40 1.04 11.45
N LEU A 45 -2.32 1.40 10.58
CA LEU A 45 -2.08 2.30 9.48
C LEU A 45 -3.16 3.39 9.47
N ALA A 46 -2.75 4.62 9.47
CA ALA A 46 -3.61 5.78 9.23
C ALA A 46 -2.78 6.84 8.53
N GLY A 47 -3.21 7.28 7.36
CA GLY A 47 -2.48 8.23 6.55
C GLY A 47 -3.31 8.78 5.41
N ARG A 48 -2.75 9.77 4.72
CA ARG A 48 -3.32 10.32 3.49
C ARG A 48 -2.99 9.40 2.32
N ALA A 49 -3.98 9.02 1.55
CA ALA A 49 -3.78 8.10 0.43
C ALA A 49 -3.05 8.78 -0.73
N LYS A 50 -1.93 8.21 -1.14
CA LYS A 50 -1.30 8.42 -2.45
C LYS A 50 -1.65 7.24 -3.32
N THR A 51 -2.40 7.46 -4.38
CA THR A 51 -2.97 6.38 -5.17
C THR A 51 -2.14 6.05 -6.39
N LEU A 52 -2.02 4.76 -6.68
CA LEU A 52 -1.40 4.21 -7.88
C LEU A 52 -2.28 3.09 -8.42
N ARG A 53 -2.59 3.10 -9.70
CA ARG A 53 -3.29 2.00 -10.35
C ARG A 53 -2.40 1.35 -11.39
N PHE A 54 -2.28 0.04 -11.29
CA PHE A 54 -1.72 -0.78 -12.35
C PHE A 54 -2.81 -1.15 -13.36
N VAL A 55 -2.42 -1.29 -14.60
CA VAL A 55 -3.30 -1.74 -15.69
C VAL A 55 -2.71 -2.98 -16.35
N PRO A 56 -3.52 -3.82 -17.01
CA PRO A 56 -2.98 -4.91 -17.81
C PRO A 56 -1.97 -4.40 -18.84
N PRO A 57 -1.00 -5.23 -19.26
CA PRO A 57 -0.08 -4.85 -20.34
C PRO A 57 -0.82 -4.32 -21.56
N ARG A 58 -0.40 -3.18 -22.05
CA ARG A 58 -0.98 -2.46 -23.18
C ARG A 58 0.11 -2.12 -24.18
N THR A 59 0.18 -2.89 -25.26
CA THR A 59 1.19 -2.71 -26.31
C THR A 59 1.06 -1.39 -27.07
N ASP A 60 -0.14 -0.83 -27.08
CA ASP A 60 -0.45 0.45 -27.73
C ASP A 60 0.09 1.68 -27.00
N ILE A 61 0.43 1.55 -25.71
CA ILE A 61 1.02 2.65 -24.92
C ILE A 61 2.35 2.27 -24.28
N GLU A 62 2.85 1.05 -24.51
CA GLU A 62 4.05 0.55 -23.85
C GLU A 62 5.29 1.37 -24.23
N GLU A 63 5.38 1.82 -25.49
CA GLU A 63 6.48 2.65 -25.98
C GLU A 63 6.49 4.05 -25.37
N GLU A 64 5.29 4.59 -25.07
CA GLU A 64 5.11 5.90 -24.44
C GLU A 64 5.22 5.84 -22.92
N ALA A 65 5.12 4.65 -22.32
CA ALA A 65 5.20 4.48 -20.88
C ALA A 65 6.62 4.74 -20.38
N ALA A 66 6.76 5.76 -19.55
CA ALA A 66 8.04 6.05 -18.90
C ALA A 66 8.49 4.85 -18.06
N ARG A 67 9.78 4.51 -18.12
CA ARG A 67 10.39 3.37 -17.43
C ARG A 67 11.34 3.80 -16.32
N GLY A 68 11.68 2.87 -15.46
CA GLY A 68 12.59 3.12 -14.34
C GLY A 68 12.05 4.23 -13.42
N ARG A 69 12.90 5.14 -13.02
CA ARG A 69 12.57 6.22 -12.06
C ARG A 69 11.51 7.19 -12.55
N GLU A 70 11.33 7.31 -13.86
CA GLU A 70 10.34 8.18 -14.49
C GLU A 70 8.97 7.50 -14.62
N SER A 71 8.85 6.22 -14.27
CA SER A 71 7.58 5.52 -14.33
C SER A 71 6.56 6.10 -13.35
N ALA A 72 5.28 5.91 -13.63
CA ALA A 72 4.19 6.33 -12.75
C ALA A 72 4.32 5.74 -11.34
N GLU A 73 4.81 4.50 -11.24
CA GLU A 73 5.08 3.81 -9.98
C GLU A 73 6.10 4.57 -9.12
N TYR A 74 7.30 4.84 -9.67
CA TYR A 74 8.35 5.53 -8.91
C TYR A 74 7.98 6.98 -8.61
N ARG A 75 7.22 7.65 -9.48
CA ARG A 75 6.70 8.99 -9.19
C ARG A 75 5.67 8.97 -8.06
N ALA A 76 4.77 7.99 -8.04
CA ALA A 76 3.82 7.83 -6.94
C ALA A 76 4.54 7.57 -5.61
N MET A 77 5.52 6.66 -5.60
CA MET A 77 6.36 6.39 -4.42
C MET A 77 7.13 7.63 -3.96
N GLY A 78 7.76 8.35 -4.89
CA GLY A 78 8.52 9.57 -4.61
C GLY A 78 7.67 10.75 -4.16
N SER A 79 6.35 10.73 -4.40
CA SER A 79 5.40 11.74 -3.92
C SER A 79 4.92 11.48 -2.49
N CYS A 80 5.24 10.32 -1.90
CA CYS A 80 4.90 9.98 -0.54
C CYS A 80 5.86 10.66 0.44
N GLY A 81 5.36 10.94 1.64
CA GLY A 81 6.12 11.50 2.75
C GLY A 81 5.48 11.14 4.09
N PRO A 82 5.90 11.80 5.19
CA PRO A 82 5.33 11.57 6.51
C PRO A 82 3.82 11.74 6.53
N GLY A 83 3.12 10.76 7.11
CA GLY A 83 1.67 10.74 7.18
C GLY A 83 0.97 10.30 5.89
N ASP A 84 1.70 9.88 4.86
CA ASP A 84 1.12 9.33 3.64
C ASP A 84 1.14 7.79 3.63
N VAL A 85 0.18 7.20 2.92
CA VAL A 85 0.06 5.77 2.67
C VAL A 85 -0.01 5.56 1.18
N LEU A 86 0.83 4.68 0.63
CA LEU A 86 0.71 4.28 -0.78
C LEU A 86 -0.43 3.27 -0.92
N VAL A 87 -1.43 3.61 -1.72
CA VAL A 87 -2.58 2.74 -2.01
C VAL A 87 -2.50 2.30 -3.46
N CYS A 88 -2.22 1.02 -3.68
CA CYS A 88 -2.06 0.44 -5.01
C CYS A 88 -3.27 -0.41 -5.38
N ASP A 89 -3.94 -0.05 -6.46
CA ASP A 89 -4.94 -0.88 -7.13
C ASP A 89 -4.22 -1.79 -8.15
N GLY A 90 -4.14 -3.06 -7.85
CA GLY A 90 -3.55 -4.10 -8.70
C GLY A 90 -4.59 -4.95 -9.41
N LEU A 91 -5.86 -4.51 -9.43
CA LEU A 91 -6.99 -5.23 -10.05
C LEU A 91 -7.22 -6.62 -9.45
N GLY A 92 -6.95 -6.78 -8.15
CA GLY A 92 -7.09 -8.06 -7.45
C GLY A 92 -6.10 -9.16 -7.91
N LYS A 93 -5.06 -8.79 -8.66
CA LYS A 93 -4.11 -9.79 -9.20
C LYS A 93 -3.05 -10.19 -8.17
N THR A 94 -3.33 -11.26 -7.46
CA THR A 94 -2.40 -11.83 -6.48
C THR A 94 -1.23 -12.61 -7.08
N THR A 95 -1.19 -12.78 -8.40
CA THR A 95 -0.06 -13.39 -9.13
C THR A 95 1.02 -12.40 -9.54
N ALA A 96 0.83 -11.11 -9.24
CA ALA A 96 1.79 -10.05 -9.53
C ALA A 96 2.12 -9.27 -8.26
N ALA A 97 3.40 -9.07 -7.98
CA ALA A 97 3.85 -8.24 -6.86
C ALA A 97 3.95 -6.77 -7.29
N VAL A 98 3.31 -5.89 -6.53
CA VAL A 98 3.40 -4.43 -6.69
C VAL A 98 4.44 -3.80 -5.76
N GLY A 99 5.02 -4.59 -4.85
CA GLY A 99 6.05 -4.16 -3.91
C GLY A 99 6.99 -5.30 -3.54
N ASP A 100 8.21 -4.93 -3.21
CA ASP A 100 9.26 -5.80 -2.71
C ASP A 100 10.01 -5.10 -1.56
N ASP A 101 11.00 -5.77 -0.97
CA ASP A 101 11.77 -5.26 0.16
C ASP A 101 12.45 -3.92 -0.15
N ILE A 102 13.02 -3.76 -1.35
CA ILE A 102 13.75 -2.53 -1.75
C ILE A 102 12.79 -1.37 -1.94
N LYS A 103 11.69 -1.58 -2.65
CA LYS A 103 10.68 -0.54 -2.89
C LYS A 103 10.03 -0.09 -1.57
N LEU A 104 9.67 -1.04 -0.72
CA LEU A 104 9.03 -0.71 0.55
C LEU A 104 10.03 -0.11 1.56
N LEU A 105 11.31 -0.47 1.49
CA LEU A 105 12.36 0.22 2.25
C LEU A 105 12.48 1.69 1.80
N GLN A 106 12.44 1.94 0.49
CA GLN A 106 12.45 3.31 -0.04
C GLN A 106 11.25 4.12 0.48
N LEU A 107 10.03 3.56 0.46
CA LEU A 107 8.84 4.21 1.02
C LEU A 107 9.01 4.51 2.51
N LYS A 108 9.56 3.59 3.27
CA LYS A 108 9.86 3.81 4.69
C LYS A 108 10.86 4.94 4.90
N LEU A 109 11.91 5.00 4.09
CA LEU A 109 12.97 6.03 4.21
C LEU A 109 12.46 7.44 3.88
N VAL A 110 11.49 7.59 2.98
CA VAL A 110 10.82 8.88 2.72
C VAL A 110 9.74 9.22 3.77
N GLY A 111 9.52 8.33 4.75
CA GLY A 111 8.61 8.55 5.87
C GLY A 111 7.17 8.12 5.62
N ALA A 112 6.87 7.43 4.52
CA ALA A 112 5.53 6.89 4.28
C ALA A 112 5.17 5.85 5.35
N GLU A 113 3.90 5.83 5.76
CA GLU A 113 3.40 5.02 6.89
C GLU A 113 3.26 3.53 6.54
N GLY A 114 2.99 3.21 5.28
CA GLY A 114 2.78 1.84 4.81
C GLY A 114 2.25 1.76 3.40
N ILE A 115 1.92 0.53 3.01
CA ILE A 115 1.29 0.21 1.73
C ILE A 115 -0.02 -0.55 1.94
N VAL A 116 -1.01 -0.24 1.11
CA VAL A 116 -2.27 -0.98 0.97
C VAL A 116 -2.45 -1.39 -0.47
N THR A 117 -2.71 -2.66 -0.75
CA THR A 117 -2.94 -3.15 -2.11
C THR A 117 -3.82 -4.40 -2.12
N ASP A 118 -4.61 -4.58 -3.16
CA ASP A 118 -5.37 -5.80 -3.47
C ASP A 118 -4.55 -6.83 -4.29
N ALA A 119 -3.34 -6.46 -4.71
CA ALA A 119 -2.38 -7.34 -5.35
C ALA A 119 -1.47 -8.05 -4.32
N SER A 120 -0.32 -8.54 -4.74
CA SER A 120 0.67 -9.17 -3.86
C SER A 120 1.85 -8.26 -3.53
N VAL A 121 2.48 -8.54 -2.39
CA VAL A 121 3.80 -8.05 -2.00
C VAL A 121 4.71 -9.26 -1.82
N ARG A 122 5.97 -9.16 -2.21
CA ARG A 122 6.98 -10.21 -1.99
C ARG A 122 8.00 -9.82 -0.92
N ASP A 123 8.84 -10.74 -0.54
CA ASP A 123 9.96 -10.53 0.40
C ASP A 123 9.52 -10.07 1.81
N MET A 124 8.36 -10.59 2.24
CA MET A 124 7.73 -10.18 3.51
C MET A 124 8.60 -10.38 4.74
N ASN A 125 9.52 -11.37 4.74
CA ASN A 125 10.45 -11.59 5.85
C ASN A 125 11.37 -10.37 6.08
N ALA A 126 11.94 -9.82 5.01
CA ALA A 126 12.78 -8.63 5.06
C ALA A 126 11.95 -7.40 5.49
N ILE A 127 10.77 -7.23 4.90
CA ILE A 127 9.86 -6.11 5.19
C ILE A 127 9.44 -6.12 6.66
N THR A 128 9.11 -7.30 7.20
CA THR A 128 8.75 -7.46 8.61
C THR A 128 9.92 -7.13 9.53
N ALA A 129 11.14 -7.52 9.15
CA ALA A 129 12.34 -7.28 9.95
C ALA A 129 12.61 -5.77 10.16
N TYR A 130 12.39 -4.93 9.16
CA TYR A 130 12.51 -3.48 9.35
C TYR A 130 11.19 -2.79 9.78
N GLY A 131 10.13 -3.56 10.01
CA GLY A 131 8.93 -3.11 10.70
C GLY A 131 8.04 -2.16 9.90
N TYR A 132 7.93 -2.31 8.59
CA TYR A 132 7.02 -1.54 7.75
C TYR A 132 5.61 -2.12 7.73
N ALA A 133 4.57 -1.28 7.63
CA ALA A 133 3.19 -1.73 7.63
C ALA A 133 2.74 -2.14 6.22
N VAL A 134 2.26 -3.39 6.08
CA VAL A 134 1.82 -3.97 4.81
C VAL A 134 0.42 -4.57 4.95
N PHE A 135 -0.50 -4.03 4.16
CA PHE A 135 -1.84 -4.55 3.96
C PHE A 135 -1.96 -4.96 2.50
N THR A 136 -2.08 -6.25 2.23
CA THR A 136 -1.99 -6.79 0.87
C THR A 136 -2.98 -7.93 0.63
N GLY A 137 -3.27 -8.22 -0.63
CA GLY A 137 -4.11 -9.35 -1.03
C GLY A 137 -3.41 -10.69 -0.79
N ALA A 138 -2.11 -10.76 -1.02
CA ALA A 138 -1.33 -11.97 -0.81
C ALA A 138 0.16 -11.67 -0.64
N GLU A 139 0.91 -12.66 -0.17
CA GLU A 139 2.37 -12.71 -0.29
C GLU A 139 2.74 -13.53 -1.52
N LEU A 140 3.47 -12.92 -2.45
CA LEU A 140 4.01 -13.64 -3.59
C LEU A 140 5.35 -14.28 -3.20
N ARG A 141 5.36 -15.60 -3.07
CA ARG A 141 6.56 -16.38 -2.79
C ARG A 141 7.16 -16.92 -4.09
N PRO A 142 8.49 -16.92 -4.23
CA PRO A 142 9.12 -17.62 -5.35
C PRO A 142 8.76 -19.11 -5.28
N PRO A 143 8.66 -19.79 -6.43
CA PRO A 143 8.46 -21.24 -6.42
C PRO A 143 9.59 -21.90 -5.62
N ALA A 144 9.23 -22.90 -4.80
CA ALA A 144 10.22 -23.69 -4.08
C ALA A 144 11.16 -24.33 -5.11
N HIS A 145 12.45 -24.04 -5.03
CA HIS A 145 13.43 -24.75 -5.84
C HIS A 145 13.38 -26.24 -5.45
N PRO A 146 13.19 -27.14 -6.40
CA PRO A 146 13.38 -28.57 -6.13
C PRO A 146 14.81 -28.77 -5.62
N ARG A 147 14.94 -29.39 -4.47
CA ARG A 147 16.22 -29.85 -3.94
C ARG A 147 16.78 -31.00 -4.78
#